data_e385563eeddfc7461f3f2e0e9b9b2c62
#
_entry.id   e385563eeddfc7461f3f2e0e9b9b2c62
#
_cell.length_a   1.000
_cell.length_b   1.000
_cell.length_c   1.000
_cell.angle_alpha   90.00
_cell.angle_beta   90.00
_cell.angle_gamma   90.00
#
_symmetry.space_group_name_H-M   'P 1'
#
loop_
_entity.id
_entity.type
_entity.pdbx_description
1 polymer ?
#
loop_
_entity_poly.entity_id
_entity_poly.type
_entity_poly.pdbx_seq_one_letter_code
_entity_poly.pdbx_strand_id
1 'polypeptide(L)'
;RELGYETVACASTGNLANAVAAHAAAAGLDSYVVVPSDLEEQKLLATDIYGTKLVGVRGNYDDVNRLCTQLADERPWAFVNVNLRPYYAEGSKTLAYETVEQLGWCLPDRVVSPIASGSLFTKIARGFEEWLEVGLVEGEFPKFNGAQAEGCSPVATAFADGSSVCRPQKPKTIAKSLAIGDPADGPYAVERA
;
A
#
# COMPACT_ATOMS: atom_id res chain seq x y z
N ARG A 1 16.55 6.60 -10.07
CA ARG A 1 17.72 7.25 -10.69
C ARG A 1 18.50 8.08 -9.67
N GLU A 2 17.87 9.01 -8.97
CA GLU A 2 18.57 9.85 -7.97
C GLU A 2 19.27 9.03 -6.87
N LEU A 3 18.69 7.90 -6.50
CA LEU A 3 19.26 6.96 -5.53
C LEU A 3 20.23 5.94 -6.15
N GLY A 4 20.56 6.07 -7.45
CA GLY A 4 21.50 5.20 -8.16
C GLY A 4 20.92 3.87 -8.64
N TYR A 5 19.61 3.63 -8.53
CA TYR A 5 18.99 2.42 -9.04
C TYR A 5 18.71 2.52 -10.55
N GLU A 6 18.97 1.43 -11.25
CA GLU A 6 18.64 1.25 -12.68
C GLU A 6 17.47 0.28 -12.89
N THR A 7 17.14 -0.50 -11.86
CA THR A 7 16.08 -1.51 -11.87
C THR A 7 15.13 -1.30 -10.72
N VAL A 8 13.82 -1.28 -11.02
CA VAL A 8 12.76 -1.27 -10.02
C VAL A 8 11.99 -2.58 -10.05
N ALA A 9 11.52 -3.02 -8.90
CA ALA A 9 10.75 -4.25 -8.79
C ALA A 9 9.64 -4.14 -7.73
N CYS A 10 8.65 -5.01 -7.83
CA CYS A 10 7.65 -5.17 -6.77
C CYS A 10 7.05 -6.57 -6.74
N ALA A 11 6.58 -6.97 -5.56
CA ALA A 11 5.69 -8.09 -5.35
C ALA A 11 4.24 -7.60 -5.39
N SER A 12 3.57 -7.69 -6.52
CA SER A 12 2.18 -7.22 -6.62
C SER A 12 1.43 -7.82 -7.81
N THR A 13 0.16 -8.08 -7.61
CA THR A 13 -0.77 -8.60 -8.63
C THR A 13 -1.80 -7.56 -9.10
N GLY A 14 -1.65 -6.30 -8.73
CA GLY A 14 -2.67 -5.29 -8.96
C GLY A 14 -2.10 -3.90 -9.27
N ASN A 15 -2.74 -2.86 -8.75
CA ASN A 15 -2.45 -1.46 -9.08
C ASN A 15 -0.98 -1.05 -8.85
N LEU A 16 -0.33 -1.58 -7.80
CA LEU A 16 1.08 -1.32 -7.57
C LEU A 16 1.95 -1.84 -8.72
N ALA A 17 1.68 -3.05 -9.24
CA ALA A 17 2.41 -3.60 -10.37
C ALA A 17 2.31 -2.69 -11.61
N ASN A 18 1.09 -2.27 -11.94
CA ASN A 18 0.83 -1.38 -13.07
C ASN A 18 1.51 -0.01 -12.89
N ALA A 19 1.43 0.57 -11.68
CA ALA A 19 2.07 1.84 -11.38
C ALA A 19 3.60 1.75 -11.50
N VAL A 20 4.22 0.70 -10.95
CA VAL A 20 5.67 0.48 -11.04
C VAL A 20 6.09 0.32 -12.50
N ALA A 21 5.38 -0.50 -13.28
CA ALA A 21 5.68 -0.72 -14.69
C ALA A 21 5.58 0.57 -15.51
N ALA A 22 4.49 1.33 -15.36
CA ALA A 22 4.26 2.57 -16.09
C ALA A 22 5.33 3.63 -15.76
N HIS A 23 5.62 3.85 -14.47
CA HIS A 23 6.61 4.83 -14.05
C HIS A 23 8.05 4.42 -14.39
N ALA A 24 8.37 3.12 -14.33
CA ALA A 24 9.65 2.61 -14.78
C ALA A 24 9.87 2.85 -16.26
N ALA A 25 8.87 2.54 -17.09
CA ALA A 25 8.91 2.79 -18.54
C ALA A 25 9.10 4.28 -18.84
N ALA A 26 8.33 5.16 -18.18
CA ALA A 26 8.47 6.61 -18.35
C ALA A 26 9.86 7.13 -17.90
N ALA A 27 10.46 6.52 -16.88
CA ALA A 27 11.79 6.88 -16.39
C ALA A 27 12.92 6.21 -17.16
N GLY A 28 12.65 5.28 -18.09
CA GLY A 28 13.65 4.46 -18.78
C GLY A 28 14.44 3.58 -17.82
N LEU A 29 13.75 2.97 -16.84
CA LEU A 29 14.31 2.00 -15.89
C LEU A 29 13.85 0.60 -16.28
N ASP A 30 14.69 -0.39 -16.04
CA ASP A 30 14.25 -1.79 -16.07
C ASP A 30 13.23 -2.06 -14.98
N SER A 31 12.21 -2.87 -15.26
CA SER A 31 11.23 -3.23 -14.25
C SER A 31 10.91 -4.72 -14.19
N TYR A 32 10.71 -5.21 -12.97
CA TYR A 32 10.32 -6.57 -12.69
C TYR A 32 9.09 -6.60 -11.78
N VAL A 33 8.10 -7.37 -12.18
CA VAL A 33 6.92 -7.65 -11.35
C VAL A 33 6.91 -9.14 -11.02
N VAL A 34 6.96 -9.45 -9.73
CA VAL A 34 7.01 -10.82 -9.22
C VAL A 34 5.64 -11.20 -8.70
N VAL A 35 5.09 -12.31 -9.21
CA VAL A 35 3.72 -12.76 -8.95
C VAL A 35 3.67 -14.27 -8.72
N PRO A 36 2.63 -14.80 -8.05
CA PRO A 36 2.35 -16.23 -8.08
C PRO A 36 2.09 -16.69 -9.52
N SER A 37 2.59 -17.89 -9.87
CA SER A 37 2.52 -18.43 -11.24
C SER A 37 1.12 -18.86 -11.70
N ASP A 38 0.15 -18.92 -10.78
CA ASP A 38 -1.26 -19.26 -11.00
C ASP A 38 -2.18 -18.03 -11.18
N LEU A 39 -1.57 -16.86 -11.41
CA LEU A 39 -2.32 -15.62 -11.59
C LEU A 39 -3.10 -15.60 -12.90
N GLU A 40 -4.29 -15.00 -12.87
CA GLU A 40 -5.14 -14.81 -14.04
C GLU A 40 -4.42 -14.00 -15.14
N GLU A 41 -4.44 -14.50 -16.38
CA GLU A 41 -3.75 -13.91 -17.55
C GLU A 41 -4.11 -12.42 -17.77
N GLN A 42 -5.37 -12.04 -17.54
CA GLN A 42 -5.83 -10.66 -17.70
C GLN A 42 -5.11 -9.65 -16.76
N LYS A 43 -4.71 -10.09 -15.57
CA LYS A 43 -3.95 -9.25 -14.64
C LYS A 43 -2.50 -9.05 -15.07
N LEU A 44 -1.96 -10.01 -15.81
CA LEU A 44 -0.61 -9.95 -16.36
C LEU A 44 -0.54 -9.00 -17.57
N LEU A 45 -1.54 -9.04 -18.44
CA LEU A 45 -1.60 -8.21 -19.65
C LEU A 45 -1.53 -6.71 -19.36
N ALA A 46 -2.22 -6.23 -18.33
CA ALA A 46 -2.23 -4.82 -17.98
C ALA A 46 -0.83 -4.28 -17.58
N THR A 47 0.04 -5.15 -17.12
CA THR A 47 1.42 -4.79 -16.71
C THR A 47 2.40 -4.97 -17.87
N ASP A 48 2.17 -5.95 -18.73
CA ASP A 48 3.04 -6.32 -19.85
C ASP A 48 3.14 -5.22 -20.93
N ILE A 49 2.08 -4.44 -21.12
CA ILE A 49 2.06 -3.32 -22.11
C ILE A 49 3.17 -2.27 -21.89
N TYR A 50 3.75 -2.20 -20.70
CA TYR A 50 4.84 -1.29 -20.35
C TYR A 50 6.22 -1.90 -20.53
N GLY A 51 6.32 -3.13 -21.08
CA GLY A 51 7.60 -3.83 -21.27
C GLY A 51 8.24 -4.34 -19.97
N THR A 52 7.47 -4.48 -18.92
CA THR A 52 7.91 -5.04 -17.63
C THR A 52 8.22 -6.53 -17.75
N LYS A 53 9.26 -6.99 -17.08
CA LYS A 53 9.59 -8.42 -16.99
C LYS A 53 8.75 -9.06 -15.88
N LEU A 54 7.85 -9.97 -16.27
CA LEU A 54 7.00 -10.70 -15.33
C LEU A 54 7.70 -11.98 -14.87
N VAL A 55 7.77 -12.17 -13.54
CA VAL A 55 8.40 -13.35 -12.93
C VAL A 55 7.35 -14.14 -12.15
N GLY A 56 6.95 -15.29 -12.69
CA GLY A 56 6.02 -16.22 -12.03
C GLY A 56 6.72 -17.12 -11.02
N VAL A 57 6.30 -17.08 -9.76
CA VAL A 57 6.82 -17.92 -8.67
C VAL A 57 5.85 -19.05 -8.39
N ARG A 58 6.34 -20.28 -8.34
CA ARG A 58 5.54 -21.44 -7.90
C ARG A 58 5.38 -21.38 -6.38
N GLY A 59 4.23 -20.87 -5.92
CA GLY A 59 3.93 -20.68 -4.51
C GLY A 59 2.85 -19.62 -4.32
N ASN A 60 2.60 -19.26 -3.07
CA ASN A 60 1.63 -18.24 -2.70
C ASN A 60 2.27 -16.85 -2.62
N TYR A 61 1.49 -15.83 -2.22
CA TYR A 61 1.96 -14.46 -2.12
C TYR A 61 3.07 -14.27 -1.07
N ASP A 62 3.07 -15.07 0.00
CA ASP A 62 4.12 -15.02 1.03
C ASP A 62 5.45 -15.54 0.49
N ASP A 63 5.42 -16.57 -0.39
CA ASP A 63 6.59 -17.07 -1.10
C ASP A 63 7.18 -16.01 -2.04
N VAL A 64 6.32 -15.28 -2.74
CA VAL A 64 6.71 -14.14 -3.59
C VAL A 64 7.38 -13.05 -2.76
N ASN A 65 6.79 -12.64 -1.65
CA ASN A 65 7.34 -11.61 -0.77
C ASN A 65 8.70 -12.03 -0.19
N ARG A 66 8.82 -13.29 0.24
CA ARG A 66 10.09 -13.84 0.74
C ARG A 66 11.18 -13.79 -0.32
N LEU A 67 10.87 -14.20 -1.55
CA LEU A 67 11.81 -14.13 -2.68
C LEU A 67 12.22 -12.67 -2.97
N CYS A 68 11.27 -11.74 -2.99
CA CYS A 68 11.57 -10.33 -3.22
C CYS A 68 12.47 -9.74 -2.13
N THR A 69 12.27 -10.15 -0.87
CA THR A 69 13.15 -9.74 0.25
C THR A 69 14.57 -10.26 0.04
N GLN A 70 14.74 -11.54 -0.31
CA GLN A 70 16.04 -12.13 -0.60
C GLN A 70 16.74 -11.44 -1.78
N LEU A 71 15.99 -11.19 -2.86
CA LEU A 71 16.53 -10.48 -4.02
C LEU A 71 16.91 -9.02 -3.71
N ALA A 72 16.19 -8.35 -2.81
CA ALA A 72 16.52 -7.00 -2.38
C ALA A 72 17.86 -6.93 -1.62
N ASP A 73 18.22 -8.00 -0.92
CA ASP A 73 19.53 -8.12 -0.23
C ASP A 73 20.68 -8.50 -1.19
N GLU A 74 20.38 -9.24 -2.25
CA GLU A 74 21.39 -9.79 -3.17
C GLU A 74 21.61 -8.94 -4.43
N ARG A 75 20.63 -8.14 -4.85
CA ARG A 75 20.63 -7.37 -6.09
C ARG A 75 20.52 -5.88 -5.83
N PRO A 76 21.18 -5.04 -6.62
CA PRO A 76 21.02 -3.58 -6.54
C PRO A 76 19.69 -3.14 -7.18
N TRP A 77 18.57 -3.74 -6.75
CA TRP A 77 17.26 -3.46 -7.25
C TRP A 77 16.43 -2.69 -6.23
N ALA A 78 15.66 -1.73 -6.71
CA ALA A 78 14.72 -0.98 -5.90
C ALA A 78 13.39 -1.73 -5.81
N PHE A 79 13.20 -2.53 -4.78
CA PHE A 79 11.91 -3.17 -4.48
C PHE A 79 10.99 -2.18 -3.77
N VAL A 80 9.97 -1.69 -4.49
CA VAL A 80 9.10 -0.59 -4.04
C VAL A 80 8.40 -0.91 -2.72
N ASN A 81 7.94 -2.13 -2.53
CA ASN A 81 7.26 -2.56 -1.31
C ASN A 81 8.14 -3.32 -0.30
N VAL A 82 9.46 -3.30 -0.48
CA VAL A 82 10.44 -3.91 0.45
C VAL A 82 11.43 -2.84 0.91
N ASN A 83 12.55 -2.65 0.18
CA ASN A 83 13.62 -1.73 0.59
C ASN A 83 13.30 -0.24 0.33
N LEU A 84 12.34 0.08 -0.55
CA LEU A 84 11.82 1.43 -0.77
C LEU A 84 10.45 1.69 -0.12
N ARG A 85 10.03 0.86 0.82
CA ARG A 85 8.72 0.98 1.47
C ARG A 85 8.42 2.37 2.05
N PRO A 86 9.36 3.12 2.66
CA PRO A 86 9.08 4.47 3.13
C PRO A 86 8.59 5.41 2.01
N TYR A 87 9.24 5.38 0.85
CA TYR A 87 8.84 6.20 -0.31
C TYR A 87 7.48 5.77 -0.87
N TYR A 88 7.24 4.47 -0.96
CA TYR A 88 5.95 3.91 -1.37
C TYR A 88 4.82 4.38 -0.44
N ALA A 89 5.03 4.33 0.87
CA ALA A 89 4.05 4.76 1.85
C ALA A 89 3.73 6.26 1.76
N GLU A 90 4.74 7.10 1.52
CA GLU A 90 4.57 8.55 1.34
C GLU A 90 3.62 8.90 0.19
N GLY A 91 3.63 8.13 -0.90
CA GLY A 91 2.72 8.33 -2.03
C GLY A 91 1.23 8.25 -1.65
N SER A 92 0.87 7.53 -0.61
CA SER A 92 -0.52 7.43 -0.14
C SER A 92 -1.07 8.74 0.44
N LYS A 93 -0.22 9.66 0.87
CA LYS A 93 -0.62 10.99 1.37
C LYS A 93 -1.30 11.84 0.27
N THR A 94 -0.98 11.58 -1.00
CA THR A 94 -1.57 12.33 -2.13
C THR A 94 -3.09 12.25 -2.14
N LEU A 95 -3.70 11.19 -1.58
CA LEU A 95 -5.16 11.11 -1.44
C LEU A 95 -5.70 12.16 -0.48
N ALA A 96 -5.00 12.46 0.62
CA ALA A 96 -5.39 13.54 1.52
C ALA A 96 -5.23 14.90 0.85
N TYR A 97 -4.12 15.09 0.13
CA TYR A 97 -3.82 16.35 -0.55
C TYR A 97 -4.87 16.68 -1.62
N GLU A 98 -5.16 15.70 -2.48
CA GLU A 98 -6.18 15.83 -3.51
C GLU A 98 -7.60 16.02 -2.92
N THR A 99 -7.91 15.34 -1.82
CA THR A 99 -9.19 15.52 -1.11
C THR A 99 -9.38 16.96 -0.66
N VAL A 100 -8.38 17.55 0.00
CA VAL A 100 -8.41 18.94 0.46
C VAL A 100 -8.56 19.92 -0.71
N GLU A 101 -7.79 19.72 -1.77
CA GLU A 101 -7.86 20.55 -2.98
C GLU A 101 -9.27 20.51 -3.61
N GLN A 102 -9.84 19.31 -3.78
CA GLN A 102 -11.16 19.12 -4.38
C GLN A 102 -12.31 19.61 -3.49
N LEU A 103 -12.12 19.65 -2.18
CA LEU A 103 -13.06 20.25 -1.22
C LEU A 103 -12.92 21.78 -1.12
N GLY A 104 -12.10 22.39 -1.96
CA GLY A 104 -11.89 23.85 -1.94
C GLY A 104 -11.03 24.32 -0.77
N TRP A 105 -9.97 23.56 -0.46
CA TRP A 105 -9.01 23.84 0.62
C TRP A 105 -9.65 23.80 2.02
N CYS A 106 -10.58 22.88 2.19
CA CYS A 106 -11.22 22.59 3.47
C CYS A 106 -10.99 21.15 3.88
N LEU A 107 -10.92 20.91 5.20
CA LEU A 107 -10.87 19.56 5.75
C LEU A 107 -12.29 18.97 5.82
N PRO A 108 -12.45 17.65 5.57
CA PRO A 108 -13.72 16.98 5.84
C PRO A 108 -13.93 16.78 7.35
N ASP A 109 -15.17 16.77 7.82
CA ASP A 109 -15.46 16.48 9.23
C ASP A 109 -15.10 15.03 9.60
N ARG A 110 -15.28 14.10 8.64
CA ARG A 110 -15.04 12.66 8.81
C ARG A 110 -14.43 12.04 7.58
N VAL A 111 -13.58 11.05 7.82
CA VAL A 111 -13.00 10.19 6.79
C VAL A 111 -13.34 8.74 7.12
N VAL A 112 -13.84 8.01 6.13
CA VAL A 112 -13.95 6.54 6.20
C VAL A 112 -13.02 5.96 5.16
N SER A 113 -12.02 5.20 5.59
CA SER A 113 -11.02 4.62 4.71
C SER A 113 -10.90 3.10 4.92
N PRO A 114 -10.72 2.32 3.86
CA PRO A 114 -10.47 0.89 4.01
C PRO A 114 -9.12 0.63 4.68
N ILE A 115 -9.08 -0.42 5.49
CA ILE A 115 -7.84 -0.90 6.11
C ILE A 115 -7.54 -2.30 5.58
N ALA A 116 -6.40 -2.44 4.89
CA ALA A 116 -5.78 -3.71 4.56
C ALA A 116 -4.53 -3.91 5.44
N SER A 117 -3.35 -3.46 5.01
CA SER A 117 -2.13 -3.44 5.82
C SER A 117 -2.08 -2.33 6.88
N GLY A 118 -2.93 -1.32 6.76
CA GLY A 118 -2.93 -0.12 7.59
C GLY A 118 -2.24 1.09 6.96
N SER A 119 -1.33 0.87 6.01
CA SER A 119 -0.50 1.94 5.42
C SER A 119 -1.32 3.07 4.79
N LEU A 120 -2.30 2.75 3.95
CA LEU A 120 -3.15 3.74 3.32
C LEU A 120 -3.87 4.62 4.35
N PHE A 121 -4.53 3.99 5.31
CA PHE A 121 -5.29 4.66 6.36
C PHE A 121 -4.41 5.63 7.17
N THR A 122 -3.26 5.16 7.64
CA THR A 122 -2.33 5.96 8.45
C THR A 122 -1.72 7.11 7.66
N LYS A 123 -1.41 6.90 6.36
CA LYS A 123 -0.79 7.93 5.53
C LYS A 123 -1.78 8.98 5.04
N ILE A 124 -3.04 8.64 4.82
CA ILE A 124 -4.09 9.64 4.58
C ILE A 124 -4.23 10.55 5.82
N ALA A 125 -4.30 9.96 7.01
CA ALA A 125 -4.35 10.74 8.25
C ALA A 125 -3.14 11.67 8.37
N ARG A 126 -1.93 11.15 8.13
CA ARG A 126 -0.70 11.97 8.16
C ARG A 126 -0.71 13.10 7.11
N GLY A 127 -1.27 12.86 5.93
CA GLY A 127 -1.39 13.91 4.90
C GLY A 127 -2.27 15.08 5.35
N PHE A 128 -3.39 14.83 6.05
CA PHE A 128 -4.20 15.90 6.63
C PHE A 128 -3.47 16.64 7.76
N GLU A 129 -2.73 15.93 8.61
CA GLU A 129 -1.89 16.56 9.65
C GLU A 129 -0.88 17.51 9.02
N GLU A 130 -0.20 17.10 7.97
CA GLU A 130 0.79 17.93 7.28
C GLU A 130 0.20 19.21 6.70
N TRP A 131 -1.00 19.14 6.12
CA TRP A 131 -1.70 20.34 5.65
C TRP A 131 -2.00 21.33 6.77
N LEU A 132 -2.40 20.82 7.94
CA LEU A 132 -2.60 21.65 9.14
C LEU A 132 -1.26 22.20 9.68
N GLU A 133 -0.23 21.35 9.78
CA GLU A 133 1.09 21.74 10.32
C GLU A 133 1.76 22.83 9.48
N VAL A 134 1.61 22.79 8.15
CA VAL A 134 2.19 23.81 7.27
C VAL A 134 1.28 25.06 7.10
N GLY A 135 0.09 25.05 7.72
CA GLY A 135 -0.84 26.16 7.71
C GLY A 135 -1.50 26.42 6.36
N LEU A 136 -1.59 25.43 5.47
CA LEU A 136 -2.29 25.53 4.19
C LEU A 136 -3.78 25.32 4.30
N VAL A 137 -4.25 24.72 5.37
CA VAL A 137 -5.66 24.62 5.76
C VAL A 137 -5.81 24.93 7.25
N GLU A 138 -6.99 25.39 7.63
CA GLU A 138 -7.37 25.65 9.00
C GLU A 138 -8.56 24.75 9.40
N GLY A 139 -8.70 24.48 10.69
CA GLY A 139 -9.82 23.71 11.25
C GLY A 139 -9.38 22.57 12.17
N GLU A 140 -10.35 21.74 12.53
CA GLU A 140 -10.09 20.55 13.36
C GLU A 140 -9.65 19.38 12.49
N PHE A 141 -8.80 18.52 13.05
CA PHE A 141 -8.41 17.28 12.39
C PHE A 141 -9.63 16.37 12.18
N PRO A 142 -9.81 15.79 10.97
CA PRO A 142 -10.94 14.93 10.66
C PRO A 142 -11.07 13.73 11.59
N LYS A 143 -12.30 13.33 11.92
CA LYS A 143 -12.54 12.05 12.62
C LYS A 143 -12.29 10.90 11.67
N PHE A 144 -11.31 10.06 11.97
CA PHE A 144 -10.95 8.91 11.16
C PHE A 144 -11.74 7.66 11.58
N ASN A 145 -12.28 6.96 10.58
CA ASN A 145 -12.98 5.70 10.76
C ASN A 145 -12.41 4.65 9.79
N GLY A 146 -11.87 3.58 10.32
CA GLY A 146 -11.37 2.46 9.53
C GLY A 146 -12.48 1.49 9.16
N ALA A 147 -12.48 1.01 7.91
CA ALA A 147 -13.41 -0.01 7.44
C ALA A 147 -12.66 -1.29 7.06
N GLN A 148 -13.05 -2.42 7.65
CA GLN A 148 -12.54 -3.75 7.32
C GLN A 148 -13.69 -4.70 6.98
N ALA A 149 -13.39 -5.75 6.21
CA ALA A 149 -14.35 -6.81 5.95
C ALA A 149 -14.55 -7.63 7.22
N GLU A 150 -15.81 -7.98 7.58
CA GLU A 150 -16.17 -8.78 8.76
C GLU A 150 -15.33 -10.08 8.86
N GLY A 151 -15.11 -10.77 7.75
CA GLY A 151 -14.30 -11.99 7.70
C GLY A 151 -12.78 -11.79 7.70
N CYS A 152 -12.29 -10.56 7.89
CA CYS A 152 -10.87 -10.23 8.04
C CYS A 152 -10.73 -8.82 8.63
N SER A 153 -10.84 -8.70 9.95
CA SER A 153 -10.93 -7.41 10.66
C SER A 153 -9.98 -7.30 11.87
N PRO A 154 -8.68 -7.64 11.75
CA PRO A 154 -7.77 -7.64 12.89
C PRO A 154 -7.61 -6.26 13.56
N VAL A 155 -7.64 -5.17 12.79
CA VAL A 155 -7.54 -3.81 13.33
C VAL A 155 -8.82 -3.41 14.06
N ALA A 156 -9.99 -3.63 13.45
CA ALA A 156 -11.27 -3.32 14.07
C ALA A 156 -11.50 -4.14 15.36
N THR A 157 -11.06 -5.40 15.38
CA THR A 157 -11.10 -6.25 16.59
C THR A 157 -10.19 -5.67 17.68
N ALA A 158 -8.94 -5.32 17.34
CA ALA A 158 -8.01 -4.74 18.30
C ALA A 158 -8.54 -3.41 18.89
N PHE A 159 -9.08 -2.55 18.03
CA PHE A 159 -9.70 -1.28 18.47
C PHE A 159 -10.88 -1.51 19.42
N ALA A 160 -11.78 -2.43 19.10
CA ALA A 160 -12.93 -2.77 19.96
C ALA A 160 -12.50 -3.36 21.32
N ASP A 161 -11.40 -4.11 21.34
CA ASP A 161 -10.81 -4.70 22.55
C ASP A 161 -9.97 -3.69 23.36
N GLY A 162 -9.80 -2.46 22.91
CA GLY A 162 -8.91 -1.46 23.51
C GLY A 162 -7.42 -1.87 23.47
N SER A 163 -7.03 -2.69 22.52
CA SER A 163 -5.67 -3.23 22.36
C SER A 163 -4.96 -2.57 21.20
N SER A 164 -3.67 -2.27 21.37
CA SER A 164 -2.79 -1.87 20.26
C SER A 164 -2.24 -3.06 19.45
N VAL A 165 -2.48 -4.29 19.90
CA VAL A 165 -1.97 -5.50 19.26
C VAL A 165 -3.02 -6.12 18.37
N CYS A 166 -2.77 -6.08 17.05
CA CYS A 166 -3.59 -6.77 16.06
C CYS A 166 -3.22 -8.26 16.05
N ARG A 167 -4.12 -9.12 16.52
CA ARG A 167 -3.90 -10.57 16.47
C ARG A 167 -4.11 -11.08 15.04
N PRO A 168 -3.18 -11.89 14.48
CA PRO A 168 -3.36 -12.46 13.15
C PRO A 168 -4.67 -13.24 13.00
N GLN A 169 -5.35 -13.05 11.87
CA GLN A 169 -6.61 -13.72 11.52
C GLN A 169 -6.46 -14.43 10.18
N LYS A 170 -7.10 -15.60 10.00
CA LYS A 170 -7.18 -16.24 8.68
C LYS A 170 -8.29 -15.58 7.86
N PRO A 171 -7.97 -14.90 6.75
CA PRO A 171 -8.97 -14.18 5.97
C PRO A 171 -10.05 -15.10 5.36
N LYS A 172 -11.32 -14.68 5.49
CA LYS A 172 -12.49 -15.30 4.85
C LYS A 172 -13.40 -14.20 4.29
N THR A 173 -13.05 -13.65 3.13
CA THR A 173 -13.78 -12.53 2.53
C THR A 173 -13.74 -12.59 1.01
N ILE A 174 -14.76 -12.01 0.36
CA ILE A 174 -14.78 -11.75 -1.09
C ILE A 174 -13.89 -10.56 -1.46
N ALA A 175 -13.60 -9.66 -0.50
CA ALA A 175 -12.73 -8.50 -0.69
C ALA A 175 -11.25 -8.92 -0.68
N LYS A 176 -10.80 -9.58 -1.74
CA LYS A 176 -9.47 -10.19 -1.85
C LYS A 176 -8.32 -9.21 -1.59
N SER A 177 -8.43 -7.98 -2.08
CA SER A 177 -7.41 -6.95 -1.89
C SER A 177 -7.31 -6.42 -0.46
N LEU A 178 -8.34 -6.64 0.37
CA LEU A 178 -8.36 -6.28 1.79
C LEU A 178 -8.09 -7.47 2.71
N ALA A 179 -7.87 -8.67 2.17
CA ALA A 179 -7.72 -9.92 2.90
C ALA A 179 -6.31 -10.04 3.51
N ILE A 180 -5.93 -9.08 4.35
CA ILE A 180 -4.65 -9.08 5.09
C ILE A 180 -4.95 -9.36 6.56
N GLY A 181 -4.68 -10.60 6.96
CA GLY A 181 -4.95 -11.08 8.32
C GLY A 181 -3.90 -10.68 9.35
N ASP A 182 -2.69 -10.31 8.90
CA ASP A 182 -1.59 -9.83 9.74
C ASP A 182 -1.10 -8.47 9.20
N PRO A 183 -1.78 -7.37 9.55
CA PRO A 183 -1.51 -6.05 8.99
C PRO A 183 -0.22 -5.45 9.56
N ALA A 184 0.76 -5.21 8.69
CA ALA A 184 2.08 -4.69 9.08
C ALA A 184 2.02 -3.30 9.76
N ASP A 185 1.05 -2.47 9.40
CA ASP A 185 0.82 -1.14 9.99
C ASP A 185 -0.42 -1.13 10.91
N GLY A 186 -0.87 -2.31 11.34
CA GLY A 186 -2.06 -2.49 12.19
C GLY A 186 -2.04 -1.68 13.47
N PRO A 187 -0.98 -1.73 14.29
CA PRO A 187 -0.87 -0.94 15.52
C PRO A 187 -1.03 0.57 15.28
N TYR A 188 -0.41 1.10 14.23
CA TYR A 188 -0.54 2.51 13.86
C TYR A 188 -1.96 2.85 13.37
N ALA A 189 -2.63 1.90 12.71
CA ALA A 189 -4.01 2.11 12.28
C ALA A 189 -4.98 2.12 13.48
N VAL A 190 -4.74 1.30 14.50
CA VAL A 190 -5.51 1.33 15.77
C VAL A 190 -5.35 2.66 16.49
N GLU A 191 -4.11 3.19 16.54
CA GLU A 191 -3.81 4.47 17.20
C GLU A 191 -4.53 5.65 16.52
N ARG A 192 -4.77 5.55 15.20
CA ARG A 192 -5.39 6.61 14.40
C ARG A 192 -6.91 6.53 14.29
N ALA A 193 -7.52 5.41 14.65
CA ALA A 193 -8.96 5.19 14.61
C ALA A 193 -9.67 5.74 15.83
#